data_db0338316b75c0487d0726e08b048254
#
_entry.id   db0338316b75c0487d0726e08b048254
#
_cell.length_a   1.000
_cell.length_b   1.000
_cell.length_c   1.000
_cell.angle_alpha   90.00
_cell.angle_beta   90.00
_cell.angle_gamma   90.00
#
_symmetry.space_group_name_H-M   'P 1'
#
loop_
_entity.id
_entity.type
_entity.pdbx_description
1 polymer ?
#
loop_
_entity_poly.entity_id
_entity_poly.type
_entity_poly.pdbx_seq_one_letter_code
_entity_poly.pdbx_strand_id
1 'polypeptide(L)'
;MVAAGCVRTTVSALSGAAALGFGFDEIVGVVVALTPKDFYKSMTTHADHRVWQDVYRPKTQAGEVYLKLMVLDDVLIVSFKEP
;
A
#
# COMPACT_ATOMS: atom_id res chain seq x y z
N MET A 1 3.71 -9.27 -10.67
CA MET A 1 2.27 -9.10 -10.43
C MET A 1 1.91 -9.63 -9.05
N VAL A 2 1.06 -8.93 -8.33
CA VAL A 2 0.65 -9.31 -6.99
C VAL A 2 -0.56 -10.24 -7.08
N ALA A 3 -0.46 -11.45 -6.51
CA ALA A 3 -1.60 -12.32 -6.33
C ALA A 3 -2.28 -11.98 -5.00
N ALA A 4 -3.61 -12.06 -4.95
CA ALA A 4 -4.35 -11.69 -3.74
C ALA A 4 -3.92 -12.48 -2.50
N GLY A 5 -3.55 -13.74 -2.66
CA GLY A 5 -3.08 -14.59 -1.56
C GLY A 5 -1.70 -14.24 -1.04
N CYS A 6 -0.94 -13.37 -1.74
CA CYS A 6 0.39 -12.94 -1.34
C CYS A 6 0.40 -11.52 -0.76
N VAL A 7 -0.76 -10.95 -0.50
CA VAL A 7 -0.87 -9.59 0.04
C VAL A 7 -1.23 -9.66 1.52
N ARG A 8 -0.43 -8.99 2.33
CA ARG A 8 -0.66 -8.83 3.77
C ARG A 8 -0.77 -7.36 4.10
N THR A 9 -1.35 -7.05 5.25
CA THR A 9 -1.49 -5.67 5.69
C THR A 9 -1.23 -5.54 7.18
N THR A 10 -0.72 -4.39 7.59
CA THR A 10 -0.57 -4.06 9.00
C THR A 10 -1.90 -3.60 9.57
N VAL A 11 -2.03 -3.63 10.91
CA VAL A 11 -3.21 -3.10 11.58
C VAL A 11 -3.38 -1.60 11.30
N SER A 12 -2.28 -0.86 11.26
CA SER A 12 -2.30 0.57 10.93
C SER A 12 -2.87 0.83 9.55
N ALA A 13 -2.48 0.02 8.56
CA ALA A 13 -2.99 0.16 7.19
C ALA A 13 -4.48 -0.16 7.13
N LEU A 14 -4.91 -1.23 7.79
CA LEU A 14 -6.33 -1.59 7.86
C LEU A 14 -7.16 -0.49 8.53
N SER A 15 -6.66 0.07 9.63
CA SER A 15 -7.36 1.14 10.35
C SER A 15 -7.49 2.40 9.50
N GLY A 16 -6.41 2.78 8.81
CA GLY A 16 -6.43 3.94 7.92
C GLY A 16 -7.39 3.75 6.75
N ALA A 17 -7.40 2.56 6.18
CA ALA A 17 -8.31 2.23 5.08
C ALA A 17 -9.76 2.21 5.54
N ALA A 18 -10.04 1.65 6.71
CA ALA A 18 -11.39 1.61 7.27
C ALA A 18 -11.94 3.02 7.48
N ALA A 19 -11.09 3.96 7.91
CA ALA A 19 -11.48 5.36 8.06
C ALA A 19 -11.91 5.99 6.73
N LEU A 20 -11.41 5.46 5.61
CA LEU A 20 -11.77 5.91 4.27
C LEU A 20 -12.89 5.06 3.64
N GLY A 21 -13.43 4.10 4.38
CA GLY A 21 -14.48 3.21 3.91
C GLY A 21 -14.00 2.00 3.12
N PHE A 22 -12.73 1.62 3.26
CA PHE A 22 -12.15 0.50 2.53
C PHE A 22 -11.98 -0.72 3.42
N GLY A 23 -12.45 -1.87 2.92
CA GLY A 23 -12.14 -3.15 3.53
C GLY A 23 -10.87 -3.75 2.93
N PHE A 24 -10.45 -4.90 3.43
CA PHE A 24 -9.23 -5.56 2.96
C PHE A 24 -9.30 -5.87 1.46
N ASP A 25 -10.42 -6.42 0.99
CA ASP A 25 -10.59 -6.74 -0.43
C ASP A 25 -10.45 -5.50 -1.32
N GLU A 26 -10.95 -4.37 -0.85
CA GLU A 26 -10.87 -3.12 -1.58
C GLU A 26 -9.44 -2.58 -1.61
N ILE A 27 -8.70 -2.74 -0.51
CA ILE A 27 -7.28 -2.39 -0.47
C ILE A 27 -6.50 -3.22 -1.48
N VAL A 28 -6.74 -4.53 -1.50
CA VAL A 28 -6.09 -5.44 -2.45
C VAL A 28 -6.41 -5.01 -3.89
N GLY A 29 -7.65 -4.64 -4.15
CA GLY A 29 -8.07 -4.13 -5.45
C GLY A 29 -7.28 -2.90 -5.90
N VAL A 30 -7.06 -1.97 -4.97
CA VAL A 30 -6.25 -0.77 -5.24
C VAL A 30 -4.81 -1.16 -5.56
N VAL A 31 -4.23 -2.07 -4.79
CA VAL A 31 -2.84 -2.52 -5.01
C VAL A 31 -2.69 -3.18 -6.38
N VAL A 32 -3.62 -4.06 -6.74
CA VAL A 32 -3.58 -4.76 -8.03
C VAL A 32 -3.74 -3.78 -9.20
N ALA A 33 -4.49 -2.71 -9.00
CA ALA A 33 -4.74 -1.71 -10.02
C ALA A 33 -3.65 -0.63 -10.12
N LEU A 34 -2.62 -0.67 -9.26
CA LEU A 34 -1.54 0.32 -9.30
C LEU A 34 -0.84 0.34 -10.66
N THR A 35 -0.52 1.55 -11.11
CA THR A 35 0.21 1.78 -12.35
C THR A 35 1.50 2.54 -12.06
N PRO A 36 2.48 2.57 -12.98
CA PRO A 36 3.69 3.38 -12.80
C PRO A 36 3.41 4.86 -12.56
N LYS A 37 2.27 5.37 -13.02
CA LYS A 37 1.88 6.76 -12.80
C LYS A 37 1.53 7.06 -11.36
N ASP A 38 1.15 6.04 -10.60
CA ASP A 38 0.80 6.19 -9.18
C ASP A 38 2.01 6.18 -8.29
N PHE A 39 3.15 5.75 -8.81
CA PHE A 39 4.39 5.67 -8.03
C PHE A 39 4.86 7.07 -7.64
N TYR A 40 5.18 7.23 -6.35
CA TYR A 40 5.67 8.50 -5.82
C TYR A 40 7.16 8.44 -5.53
N LYS A 41 7.59 7.52 -4.67
CA LYS A 41 9.00 7.36 -4.31
C LYS A 41 9.25 6.02 -3.64
N SER A 42 10.53 5.64 -3.57
CA SER A 42 10.98 4.51 -2.76
C SER A 42 11.86 5.05 -1.63
N MET A 43 11.83 4.36 -0.50
CA MET A 43 12.67 4.71 0.66
C MET A 43 13.11 3.46 1.37
N THR A 44 14.21 3.53 2.10
CA THR A 44 14.66 2.45 2.98
C THR A 44 14.15 2.71 4.40
N THR A 45 14.11 1.65 5.22
CA THR A 45 13.77 1.80 6.62
C THR A 45 14.99 2.25 7.41
N HIS A 46 14.77 2.90 8.54
CA HIS A 46 15.87 3.28 9.45
C HIS A 46 16.53 2.07 10.09
N ALA A 47 15.77 1.00 10.28
CA ALA A 47 16.26 -0.20 10.95
C ALA A 47 17.11 -1.07 10.01
N ASP A 48 16.80 -1.08 8.71
CA ASP A 48 17.50 -1.92 7.74
C ASP A 48 17.49 -1.25 6.37
N HIS A 49 18.67 -0.79 5.93
CA HIS A 49 18.82 -0.12 4.64
C HIS A 49 18.62 -1.05 3.44
N ARG A 50 18.53 -2.36 3.67
CA ARG A 50 18.28 -3.34 2.61
C ARG A 50 16.80 -3.54 2.35
N VAL A 51 15.94 -3.01 3.21
CA VAL A 51 14.50 -3.14 3.08
C VAL A 51 13.94 -1.88 2.46
N TRP A 52 13.35 -2.00 1.28
CA TRP A 52 12.77 -0.89 0.54
C TRP A 52 11.27 -0.85 0.72
N GLN A 53 10.75 0.37 0.88
CA GLN A 53 9.32 0.63 0.90
C GLN A 53 8.98 1.51 -0.27
N ASP A 54 8.03 1.07 -1.09
CA ASP A 54 7.55 1.83 -2.23
C ASP A 54 6.30 2.60 -1.83
N VAL A 55 6.29 3.88 -2.14
CA VAL A 55 5.17 4.76 -1.83
C VAL A 55 4.44 5.09 -3.12
N TYR A 56 3.12 4.90 -3.11
CA TYR A 56 2.24 5.20 -4.23
C TYR A 56 1.17 6.19 -3.79
N ARG A 57 0.67 6.95 -4.74
CA ARG A 57 -0.42 7.91 -4.49
C ARG A 57 -1.53 7.71 -5.51
N PRO A 58 -2.20 6.55 -5.50
CA PRO A 58 -3.28 6.28 -6.44
C PRO A 58 -4.51 7.12 -6.12
N LYS A 59 -5.28 7.44 -7.16
CA LYS A 59 -6.59 8.06 -7.00
C LYS A 59 -7.63 6.96 -6.88
N THR A 60 -8.45 7.04 -5.85
CA THR A 60 -9.53 6.10 -5.59
C THR A 60 -10.85 6.84 -5.56
N GLN A 61 -11.95 6.10 -5.38
CA GLN A 61 -13.26 6.71 -5.19
C GLN A 61 -13.33 7.58 -3.93
N ALA A 62 -12.42 7.38 -2.98
CA ALA A 62 -12.29 8.23 -1.79
C ALA A 62 -11.31 9.38 -2.02
N GLY A 63 -10.83 9.57 -3.25
CA GLY A 63 -9.81 10.55 -3.60
C GLY A 63 -8.41 9.95 -3.61
N GLU A 64 -7.40 10.80 -3.58
CA GLU A 64 -6.02 10.36 -3.55
C GLU A 64 -5.69 9.76 -2.18
N VAL A 65 -5.02 8.61 -2.18
CA VAL A 65 -4.58 7.96 -0.95
C VAL A 65 -3.07 7.77 -0.95
N TYR A 66 -2.49 7.73 0.23
CA TYR A 66 -1.07 7.49 0.44
C TYR A 66 -0.90 6.01 0.79
N LEU A 67 -0.27 5.26 -0.10
CA LEU A 67 -0.12 3.83 0.01
C LEU A 67 1.36 3.48 0.09
N LYS A 68 1.77 2.81 1.15
CA LYS A 68 3.14 2.38 1.35
C LYS A 68 3.21 0.86 1.35
N LEU A 69 4.03 0.30 0.48
CA LEU A 69 4.20 -1.13 0.32
C LEU A 69 5.64 -1.55 0.63
N MET A 70 5.78 -2.72 1.22
CA MET A 70 7.06 -3.38 1.37
C MET A 70 6.98 -4.69 0.59
N VAL A 71 7.92 -4.90 -0.35
CA VAL A 71 7.94 -6.09 -1.19
C VAL A 71 9.14 -6.93 -0.80
N LEU A 72 8.87 -8.10 -0.23
CA LEU A 72 9.86 -9.13 0.07
C LEU A 72 9.42 -10.40 -0.65
N ASP A 73 9.15 -11.48 0.08
CA ASP A 73 8.56 -12.68 -0.51
C ASP A 73 7.08 -12.43 -0.83
N ASP A 74 6.41 -11.71 0.07
CA ASP A 74 5.02 -11.29 -0.10
C ASP A 74 4.97 -9.76 -0.14
N VAL A 75 3.83 -9.21 -0.60
CA VAL A 75 3.58 -7.79 -0.54
C VAL A 75 2.93 -7.46 0.81
N LEU A 76 3.57 -6.56 1.56
CA LEU A 76 3.03 -6.07 2.82
C LEU A 76 2.59 -4.62 2.65
N ILE A 77 1.32 -4.36 2.91
CA ILE A 77 0.77 -3.01 2.92
C ILE A 77 1.08 -2.41 4.28
N VAL A 78 1.99 -1.46 4.31
CA VAL A 78 2.49 -0.86 5.55
C VAL A 78 1.62 0.30 5.98
N SER A 79 1.09 1.06 5.03
CA SER A 79 0.27 2.23 5.32
C SER A 79 -0.75 2.45 4.21
N PHE A 80 -1.96 2.88 4.58
CA PHE A 80 -3.04 3.22 3.67
C PHE A 80 -3.83 4.33 4.33
N LYS A 81 -3.66 5.56 3.87
CA LYS A 81 -4.26 6.72 4.54
C LYS A 81 -4.37 7.90 3.56
N GLU A 82 -5.00 8.96 4.02
CA GLU A 82 -5.01 10.23 3.29
C GLU A 82 -3.59 10.79 3.19
N PRO A 83 -3.26 11.45 2.08
CA PRO A 83 -1.95 12.08 1.92
C PRO A 83 -1.63 13.13 2.96
#